data_4bccdde71809d81bcbc73b1754e4a512
#
_entry.id   4bccdde71809d81bcbc73b1754e4a512
#
_cell.length_a   1.000
_cell.length_b   1.000
_cell.length_c   1.000
_cell.angle_alpha   90.00
_cell.angle_beta   90.00
_cell.angle_gamma   90.00
#
_symmetry.space_group_name_H-M   'P 1'
#
loop_
_entity.id
_entity.type
_entity.pdbx_description
1 polymer ?
#
loop_
_entity_poly.entity_id
_entity_poly.type
_entity_poly.pdbx_seq_one_letter_code
_entity_poly.pdbx_strand_id
1 'polypeptide(L)'
;MATEGIQFPMTRDFASPSNDATHPSRPSSSSDTTTLDAEKPAPLHRAPTAEDIVNLPTRTLSNDANLEEYTQETISGQMMREVRSNAGKVEKYDLVTFTIDDKENPKNWSKAYKWWCTMCVAATCFVVAFNSAVITADLEGVSAEFGVSEEVALLTITLFVVGFGVGPMAFAPASEIWGRRPVYGVTLALAVIFTIPGAVAQNIGTLLVTRFIAGVAFSAPMTLVGGTLADMWRSEERGVPMAAFSAAPFIGPGVGPLVGGYLSQAGGWRWLYWIQLILSFVVWILITFTVPETYAPKILDRRAKKMRKETGDDKFVTEQDLDMRPFSQRLQLFLLRPFQLLFRELIVFLITLYMSVLYGLLYMFFVAYPIVYQKGKGWSAGPTGLMFIPLICGVLLSAACAPLVNKHYMTLVKKHNGHPPAEARLIPMMCSCWFIPIGVFIFAWTSQPETHWAGPAFGGGSVGFGFIFLYNSANNYLVDSYQHQAASALAAKTFLRSFWGAAVVLFTNQMYERLGDQWASSLIAFIGLACCAIPFFFYFYGAKIRERSHYAYSEEDRNKEQKLGA
;
A
#
# COMPACT_ATOMS: atom_id res chain seq x y z
N MET A 1 24.30 22.41 29.60
CA MET A 1 24.42 21.03 30.09
C MET A 1 24.51 20.14 28.88
N ALA A 2 25.51 19.32 28.86
CA ALA A 2 26.11 18.68 27.68
C ALA A 2 25.16 17.80 26.86
N THR A 3 25.17 17.98 25.55
CA THR A 3 24.63 17.07 24.55
C THR A 3 25.60 15.93 24.34
N GLU A 4 25.34 14.78 24.96
CA GLU A 4 26.03 13.54 24.61
C GLU A 4 25.47 12.99 23.31
N GLY A 5 26.34 12.95 22.29
CA GLY A 5 26.04 12.35 20.98
C GLY A 5 25.97 10.83 21.08
N ILE A 6 24.90 10.27 20.56
CA ILE A 6 24.74 8.82 20.37
C ILE A 6 25.75 8.37 19.30
N GLN A 7 26.81 7.70 19.73
CA GLN A 7 27.79 7.06 18.83
C GLN A 7 27.22 5.72 18.32
N PHE A 8 27.20 5.56 17.01
CA PHE A 8 26.97 4.27 16.35
C PHE A 8 28.18 3.35 16.55
N PRO A 9 28.04 2.06 16.78
CA PRO A 9 29.17 1.13 16.81
C PRO A 9 29.78 1.02 15.41
N MET A 10 30.99 1.51 15.27
CA MET A 10 31.82 1.33 14.08
C MET A 10 32.33 -0.12 14.00
N THR A 11 32.15 -0.73 12.87
CA THR A 11 32.76 -1.99 12.48
C THR A 11 34.25 -1.79 12.20
N ARG A 12 35.00 -2.81 12.54
CA ARG A 12 36.45 -2.96 12.55
C ARG A 12 37.15 -2.49 11.28
N ASP A 13 38.33 -1.89 11.54
CA ASP A 13 39.36 -1.45 10.62
C ASP A 13 39.77 -2.51 9.59
N PHE A 14 39.81 -2.10 8.33
CA PHE A 14 40.67 -2.71 7.32
C PHE A 14 41.80 -1.75 7.00
N ALA A 15 43.00 -2.22 7.26
CA ALA A 15 44.25 -1.53 7.03
C ALA A 15 44.48 -1.23 5.55
N SER A 16 44.93 -0.01 5.27
CA SER A 16 45.45 0.42 3.98
C SER A 16 46.86 -0.15 3.75
N PRO A 17 47.24 -0.60 2.56
CA PRO A 17 48.63 -0.74 2.20
C PRO A 17 49.17 0.56 1.60
N SER A 18 50.33 0.92 2.09
CA SER A 18 51.19 2.04 1.73
C SER A 18 51.64 2.05 0.26
N ASN A 19 51.65 3.25 -0.32
CA ASN A 19 52.41 3.59 -1.53
C ASN A 19 53.91 3.41 -1.29
N ASP A 20 54.57 2.71 -2.18
CA ASP A 20 55.96 2.98 -2.52
C ASP A 20 56.20 2.84 -4.02
N ALA A 21 56.66 3.94 -4.61
CA ALA A 21 57.01 4.10 -5.99
C ALA A 21 58.48 3.73 -6.20
N THR A 22 58.78 2.87 -7.18
CA THR A 22 60.06 2.93 -7.88
C THR A 22 59.90 2.38 -9.30
N HIS A 23 60.14 3.24 -10.29
CA HIS A 23 60.49 2.86 -11.65
C HIS A 23 61.86 2.19 -11.69
N PRO A 24 62.12 1.24 -12.64
CA PRO A 24 62.92 1.63 -13.79
C PRO A 24 62.64 0.94 -15.15
N SER A 25 62.95 1.76 -16.20
CA SER A 25 63.61 1.46 -17.48
C SER A 25 63.19 0.29 -18.40
N ARG A 26 62.88 0.67 -19.64
CA ARG A 26 62.87 -0.14 -20.87
C ARG A 26 64.24 -0.75 -21.18
N PRO A 27 64.27 -1.89 -21.92
CA PRO A 27 64.92 -1.89 -23.22
C PRO A 27 64.17 -2.66 -24.36
N SER A 28 64.32 -2.06 -25.54
CA SER A 28 64.56 -2.52 -26.92
C SER A 28 64.11 -3.91 -27.40
N SER A 29 63.30 -3.84 -28.47
CA SER A 29 63.23 -4.60 -29.74
C SER A 29 63.92 -5.97 -29.85
N SER A 30 63.08 -7.00 -30.15
CA SER A 30 63.43 -8.02 -31.16
C SER A 30 62.14 -8.60 -31.75
N SER A 31 62.15 -8.65 -33.07
CA SER A 31 61.17 -9.31 -33.96
C SER A 31 61.18 -10.83 -33.76
N ASP A 32 60.00 -11.41 -33.58
CA ASP A 32 59.76 -12.79 -34.05
C ASP A 32 58.30 -12.99 -34.40
N THR A 33 58.13 -13.39 -35.64
CA THR A 33 56.90 -13.88 -36.26
C THR A 33 56.53 -15.24 -35.70
N THR A 34 55.35 -15.34 -35.03
CA THR A 34 54.70 -16.64 -34.85
C THR A 34 53.16 -16.49 -34.85
N THR A 35 52.58 -17.14 -35.84
CA THR A 35 51.27 -17.80 -35.94
C THR A 35 50.13 -17.25 -35.12
N LEU A 36 49.14 -16.69 -35.82
CA LEU A 36 47.77 -16.45 -35.40
C LEU A 36 47.11 -17.71 -34.83
N ASP A 37 47.17 -17.89 -33.54
CA ASP A 37 46.22 -18.77 -32.83
C ASP A 37 44.90 -18.06 -32.69
N ALA A 38 43.84 -18.64 -33.24
CA ALA A 38 42.49 -18.18 -33.20
C ALA A 38 42.05 -18.04 -31.72
N GLU A 39 41.84 -16.81 -31.28
CA GLU A 39 41.26 -16.47 -30.00
C GLU A 39 39.90 -17.19 -29.86
N LYS A 40 39.81 -18.13 -28.95
CA LYS A 40 38.53 -18.78 -28.59
C LYS A 40 37.56 -17.68 -28.18
N PRO A 41 36.34 -17.61 -28.76
CA PRO A 41 35.35 -16.65 -28.34
C PRO A 41 35.05 -16.86 -26.85
N ALA A 42 34.99 -15.76 -26.09
CA ALA A 42 34.58 -15.75 -24.70
C ALA A 42 33.26 -16.53 -24.55
N PRO A 43 33.04 -17.26 -23.44
CA PRO A 43 31.81 -18.03 -23.27
C PRO A 43 30.61 -17.10 -23.34
N LEU A 44 29.83 -17.23 -24.40
CA LEU A 44 28.52 -16.60 -24.55
C LEU A 44 27.73 -16.85 -23.28
N HIS A 45 27.32 -15.78 -22.60
CA HIS A 45 26.43 -15.86 -21.46
C HIS A 45 25.23 -16.73 -21.85
N ARG A 46 25.09 -17.86 -21.16
CA ARG A 46 24.04 -18.85 -21.37
C ARG A 46 22.70 -18.16 -21.18
N ALA A 47 21.92 -18.01 -22.26
CA ALA A 47 20.54 -17.54 -22.13
C ALA A 47 19.79 -18.46 -21.16
N PRO A 48 18.96 -17.93 -20.25
CA PRO A 48 18.23 -18.73 -19.28
C PRO A 48 17.41 -19.79 -20.01
N THR A 49 17.46 -21.04 -19.55
CA THR A 49 16.65 -22.15 -20.08
C THR A 49 15.19 -21.99 -19.62
N ALA A 50 14.24 -22.66 -20.26
CA ALA A 50 12.83 -22.66 -19.82
C ALA A 50 12.67 -23.14 -18.37
N GLU A 51 13.54 -24.05 -17.88
CA GLU A 51 13.60 -24.43 -16.46
C GLU A 51 14.12 -23.30 -15.57
N ASP A 52 15.08 -22.52 -16.04
CA ASP A 52 15.56 -21.33 -15.31
C ASP A 52 14.46 -20.26 -15.26
N ILE A 53 13.62 -20.17 -16.29
CA ILE A 53 12.44 -19.25 -16.32
C ILE A 53 11.34 -19.76 -15.39
N VAL A 54 11.13 -21.07 -15.26
CA VAL A 54 10.15 -21.66 -14.32
C VAL A 54 10.59 -21.48 -12.86
N ASN A 55 11.88 -21.48 -12.60
CA ASN A 55 12.47 -21.29 -11.27
C ASN A 55 12.82 -19.83 -10.94
N LEU A 56 12.66 -18.89 -11.90
CA LEU A 56 12.71 -17.48 -11.57
C LEU A 56 11.62 -17.17 -10.55
N PRO A 57 11.96 -16.52 -9.42
CA PRO A 57 10.95 -16.08 -8.46
C PRO A 57 9.93 -15.27 -9.24
N THR A 58 8.65 -15.51 -8.98
CA THR A 58 7.54 -14.81 -9.65
C THR A 58 7.80 -13.34 -9.57
N ARG A 59 8.27 -12.71 -10.64
CA ARG A 59 8.43 -11.26 -10.72
C ARG A 59 7.03 -10.68 -10.63
N THR A 60 6.62 -10.31 -9.42
CA THR A 60 5.43 -9.51 -9.23
C THR A 60 5.78 -8.10 -9.69
N LEU A 61 5.09 -7.66 -10.71
CA LEU A 61 5.27 -6.37 -11.40
C LEU A 61 5.03 -5.12 -10.51
N SER A 62 4.89 -5.32 -9.21
CA SER A 62 4.70 -4.26 -8.22
C SER A 62 5.99 -3.63 -7.69
N ASN A 63 7.15 -4.12 -8.11
CA ASN A 63 8.45 -3.59 -7.67
C ASN A 63 8.98 -2.52 -8.62
N ASP A 64 9.52 -1.46 -8.05
CA ASP A 64 10.12 -0.35 -8.80
C ASP A 64 11.22 -0.77 -9.76
N ALA A 65 12.05 -1.75 -9.40
CA ALA A 65 13.08 -2.30 -10.26
C ALA A 65 12.51 -3.01 -11.50
N ASN A 66 11.39 -3.74 -11.32
CA ASN A 66 10.73 -4.42 -12.45
C ASN A 66 9.95 -3.44 -13.34
N LEU A 67 9.39 -2.37 -12.75
CA LEU A 67 8.76 -1.28 -13.50
C LEU A 67 9.79 -0.47 -14.31
N GLU A 68 11.02 -0.35 -13.84
CA GLU A 68 12.11 0.29 -14.60
C GLU A 68 12.51 -0.55 -15.81
N GLU A 69 12.57 -1.88 -15.69
CA GLU A 69 12.86 -2.80 -16.79
C GLU A 69 11.76 -2.75 -17.87
N TYR A 70 10.47 -2.68 -17.50
CA TYR A 70 9.36 -2.51 -18.44
C TYR A 70 9.26 -1.10 -19.04
N THR A 71 9.86 -0.12 -18.40
CA THR A 71 9.89 1.25 -18.88
C THR A 71 11.23 1.63 -19.50
N GLN A 72 12.08 0.63 -19.85
CA GLN A 72 13.28 0.89 -20.64
C GLN A 72 12.90 1.61 -21.92
N GLU A 73 13.46 2.79 -22.10
CA GLU A 73 13.30 3.59 -23.31
C GLU A 73 14.44 3.24 -24.27
N THR A 74 14.09 2.84 -25.47
CA THR A 74 15.06 2.58 -26.54
C THR A 74 14.87 3.58 -27.66
N ILE A 75 15.91 3.85 -28.44
CA ILE A 75 15.85 4.78 -29.58
C ILE A 75 14.84 4.30 -30.63
N SER A 76 14.74 2.99 -30.83
CA SER A 76 13.85 2.38 -31.84
C SER A 76 12.48 1.95 -31.30
N GLY A 77 12.26 1.97 -29.97
CA GLY A 77 11.07 1.39 -29.34
C GLY A 77 11.02 -0.15 -29.43
N GLN A 78 12.15 -0.78 -29.74
CA GLN A 78 12.27 -2.23 -29.90
C GLN A 78 13.63 -2.69 -29.36
N MET A 79 13.65 -3.90 -28.78
CA MET A 79 14.88 -4.57 -28.32
C MET A 79 14.86 -6.02 -28.77
N MET A 80 15.89 -6.49 -29.45
CA MET A 80 16.01 -7.89 -29.83
C MET A 80 16.28 -8.75 -28.60
N ARG A 81 15.48 -9.78 -28.38
CA ARG A 81 15.68 -10.75 -27.30
C ARG A 81 15.67 -12.17 -27.86
N GLU A 82 16.68 -12.95 -27.51
CA GLU A 82 16.76 -14.36 -27.86
C GLU A 82 16.14 -15.20 -26.73
N VAL A 83 15.14 -16.02 -27.07
CA VAL A 83 14.48 -16.91 -26.13
C VAL A 83 14.71 -18.36 -26.59
N ARG A 84 15.19 -19.23 -25.72
CA ARG A 84 15.27 -20.67 -25.99
C ARG A 84 13.91 -21.31 -25.76
N SER A 85 13.35 -21.87 -26.81
CA SER A 85 12.14 -22.70 -26.78
C SER A 85 12.40 -24.03 -26.03
N ASN A 86 11.35 -24.63 -25.44
CA ASN A 86 11.39 -25.94 -24.78
C ASN A 86 11.92 -27.05 -25.72
N ALA A 87 11.93 -26.85 -27.05
CA ALA A 87 12.50 -27.73 -28.05
C ALA A 87 13.99 -27.46 -28.36
N GLY A 88 14.65 -26.57 -27.59
CA GLY A 88 16.06 -26.19 -27.78
C GLY A 88 16.33 -25.24 -28.94
N LYS A 89 15.31 -24.79 -29.68
CA LYS A 89 15.44 -23.76 -30.72
C LYS A 89 15.57 -22.39 -30.10
N VAL A 90 16.54 -21.61 -30.56
CA VAL A 90 16.67 -20.19 -30.22
C VAL A 90 15.79 -19.38 -31.17
N GLU A 91 14.76 -18.77 -30.66
CA GLU A 91 13.87 -17.88 -31.42
C GLU A 91 14.19 -16.44 -31.07
N LYS A 92 14.29 -15.58 -32.09
CA LYS A 92 14.54 -14.15 -31.93
C LYS A 92 13.21 -13.45 -31.94
N TYR A 93 12.94 -12.70 -30.89
CA TYR A 93 11.75 -11.88 -30.75
C TYR A 93 12.13 -10.39 -30.69
N ASP A 94 11.29 -9.55 -31.26
CA ASP A 94 11.38 -8.11 -31.14
C ASP A 94 10.55 -7.66 -29.92
N LEU A 95 11.23 -7.41 -28.81
CA LEU A 95 10.60 -6.92 -27.59
C LEU A 95 10.16 -5.47 -27.80
N VAL A 96 8.87 -5.21 -27.70
CA VAL A 96 8.31 -3.86 -27.82
C VAL A 96 8.57 -3.09 -26.53
N THR A 97 9.23 -1.92 -26.64
CA THR A 97 9.56 -1.01 -25.53
C THR A 97 9.04 0.39 -25.82
N PHE A 98 9.18 1.30 -24.85
CA PHE A 98 8.93 2.71 -25.11
C PHE A 98 10.10 3.35 -25.88
N THR A 99 9.82 4.35 -26.70
CA THR A 99 10.84 5.23 -27.25
C THR A 99 11.23 6.29 -26.22
N ILE A 100 12.41 6.90 -26.42
CA ILE A 100 12.84 8.04 -25.58
C ILE A 100 11.80 9.16 -25.72
N ASP A 101 11.36 9.74 -24.58
CA ASP A 101 10.32 10.78 -24.50
C ASP A 101 8.94 10.38 -25.05
N ASP A 102 8.62 9.10 -25.05
CA ASP A 102 7.33 8.59 -25.49
C ASP A 102 6.18 9.16 -24.66
N LYS A 103 5.22 9.80 -25.35
CA LYS A 103 4.03 10.39 -24.71
C LYS A 103 3.06 9.35 -24.14
N GLU A 104 3.11 8.11 -24.63
CA GLU A 104 2.29 7.01 -24.08
C GLU A 104 2.88 6.46 -22.79
N ASN A 105 4.18 6.71 -22.51
CA ASN A 105 4.80 6.33 -21.24
C ASN A 105 4.27 7.24 -20.12
N PRO A 106 3.56 6.68 -19.10
CA PRO A 106 3.02 7.47 -18.00
C PRO A 106 4.09 8.26 -17.22
N LYS A 107 5.33 7.76 -17.17
CA LYS A 107 6.45 8.44 -16.51
C LYS A 107 6.88 9.74 -17.22
N ASN A 108 6.51 9.91 -18.48
CA ASN A 108 6.86 11.11 -19.29
C ASN A 108 5.73 12.14 -19.37
N TRP A 109 4.57 11.89 -18.74
CA TRP A 109 3.48 12.87 -18.70
C TRP A 109 3.88 14.16 -17.98
N SER A 110 3.23 15.27 -18.34
CA SER A 110 3.45 16.55 -17.68
C SER A 110 3.16 16.47 -16.17
N LYS A 111 3.92 17.19 -15.36
CA LYS A 111 3.74 17.21 -13.89
C LYS A 111 2.32 17.59 -13.47
N ALA A 112 1.71 18.57 -14.18
CA ALA A 112 0.33 18.98 -13.91
C ALA A 112 -0.67 17.83 -14.14
N TYR A 113 -0.50 17.07 -15.22
CA TYR A 113 -1.37 15.95 -15.52
C TYR A 113 -1.18 14.77 -14.56
N LYS A 114 0.06 14.46 -14.17
CA LYS A 114 0.35 13.47 -13.12
C LYS A 114 -0.31 13.84 -11.80
N TRP A 115 -0.24 15.13 -11.40
CA TRP A 115 -0.91 15.62 -10.20
C TRP A 115 -2.43 15.52 -10.31
N TRP A 116 -3.01 15.85 -11.47
CA TRP A 116 -4.44 15.66 -11.71
C TRP A 116 -4.85 14.20 -11.49
N CYS A 117 -4.18 13.25 -12.14
CA CYS A 117 -4.44 11.83 -11.96
C CYS A 117 -4.27 11.39 -10.49
N THR A 118 -3.21 11.87 -9.83
CA THR A 118 -2.95 11.59 -8.40
C THR A 118 -4.09 12.06 -7.52
N MET A 119 -4.60 13.27 -7.74
CA MET A 119 -5.72 13.81 -6.96
C MET A 119 -7.04 13.08 -7.24
N CYS A 120 -7.30 12.68 -8.49
CA CYS A 120 -8.46 11.86 -8.83
C CYS A 120 -8.46 10.51 -8.11
N VAL A 121 -7.30 9.86 -8.09
CA VAL A 121 -7.14 8.56 -7.43
C VAL A 121 -7.19 8.70 -5.90
N ALA A 122 -6.59 9.76 -5.33
CA ALA A 122 -6.67 10.06 -3.91
C ALA A 122 -8.11 10.39 -3.48
N ALA A 123 -8.85 11.18 -4.27
CA ALA A 123 -10.27 11.48 -4.03
C ALA A 123 -11.12 10.20 -4.04
N THR A 124 -10.81 9.24 -4.93
CA THR A 124 -11.50 7.95 -4.93
C THR A 124 -11.25 7.18 -3.64
N CYS A 125 -10.00 7.14 -3.15
CA CYS A 125 -9.69 6.51 -1.88
C CYS A 125 -10.34 7.21 -0.68
N PHE A 126 -10.42 8.54 -0.71
CA PHE A 126 -11.16 9.30 0.29
C PHE A 126 -12.63 8.89 0.32
N VAL A 127 -13.32 8.83 -0.84
CA VAL A 127 -14.74 8.46 -0.93
C VAL A 127 -14.96 7.01 -0.47
N VAL A 128 -14.08 6.09 -0.84
CA VAL A 128 -14.15 4.69 -0.36
C VAL A 128 -14.06 4.62 1.16
N ALA A 129 -13.11 5.34 1.74
CA ALA A 129 -12.92 5.36 3.18
C ALA A 129 -14.05 6.11 3.91
N PHE A 130 -14.58 7.20 3.34
CA PHE A 130 -15.78 7.87 3.81
C PHE A 130 -16.99 6.92 3.85
N ASN A 131 -17.20 6.13 2.80
CA ASN A 131 -18.31 5.18 2.70
C ASN A 131 -18.25 4.06 3.75
N SER A 132 -17.06 3.74 4.26
CA SER A 132 -16.91 2.74 5.32
C SER A 132 -17.45 3.22 6.67
N ALA A 133 -17.40 4.53 6.93
CA ALA A 133 -17.64 5.10 8.25
C ALA A 133 -18.90 5.97 8.36
N VAL A 134 -19.42 6.54 7.28
CA VAL A 134 -20.52 7.52 7.36
C VAL A 134 -21.79 6.97 8.02
N ILE A 135 -22.07 5.67 7.88
CA ILE A 135 -23.25 5.03 8.48
C ILE A 135 -23.18 4.95 10.02
N THR A 136 -22.00 5.08 10.60
CA THR A 136 -21.85 5.08 12.07
C THR A 136 -22.59 6.24 12.75
N ALA A 137 -22.95 7.26 12.00
CA ALA A 137 -23.63 8.43 12.52
C ALA A 137 -25.11 8.18 12.91
N ASP A 138 -25.73 7.10 12.39
CA ASP A 138 -27.16 6.81 12.64
C ASP A 138 -27.46 5.30 12.66
N LEU A 139 -26.72 4.57 13.49
CA LEU A 139 -26.97 3.13 13.70
C LEU A 139 -28.29 2.90 14.48
N GLU A 140 -28.63 3.81 15.37
CA GLU A 140 -29.90 3.78 16.13
C GLU A 140 -31.10 3.89 15.20
N GLY A 141 -31.06 4.79 14.20
CA GLY A 141 -32.12 4.90 13.19
C GLY A 141 -32.29 3.62 12.36
N VAL A 142 -31.18 2.97 11.98
CA VAL A 142 -31.22 1.67 11.28
C VAL A 142 -31.82 0.59 12.19
N SER A 143 -31.38 0.51 13.46
CA SER A 143 -31.86 -0.45 14.44
C SER A 143 -33.37 -0.30 14.71
N ALA A 144 -33.82 0.94 14.92
CA ALA A 144 -35.21 1.27 15.20
C ALA A 144 -36.15 0.95 14.02
N GLU A 145 -35.73 1.27 12.79
CA GLU A 145 -36.57 1.07 11.61
C GLU A 145 -36.78 -0.41 11.27
N PHE A 146 -35.72 -1.22 11.38
CA PHE A 146 -35.81 -2.65 11.06
C PHE A 146 -36.17 -3.52 12.27
N GLY A 147 -36.30 -2.96 13.48
CA GLY A 147 -36.60 -3.70 14.71
C GLY A 147 -35.54 -4.72 15.08
N VAL A 148 -34.26 -4.41 14.82
CA VAL A 148 -33.12 -5.29 15.10
C VAL A 148 -32.26 -4.73 16.22
N SER A 149 -31.38 -5.58 16.81
CA SER A 149 -30.45 -5.13 17.84
C SER A 149 -29.35 -4.22 17.26
N GLU A 150 -28.72 -3.42 18.12
CA GLU A 150 -27.62 -2.54 17.77
C GLU A 150 -26.44 -3.33 17.15
N GLU A 151 -26.19 -4.57 17.64
CA GLU A 151 -25.17 -5.45 17.09
C GLU A 151 -25.43 -5.83 15.62
N VAL A 152 -26.71 -6.06 15.27
CA VAL A 152 -27.09 -6.34 13.88
C VAL A 152 -26.93 -5.09 13.01
N ALA A 153 -27.21 -3.90 13.52
CA ALA A 153 -26.95 -2.65 12.81
C ALA A 153 -25.43 -2.45 12.61
N LEU A 154 -24.57 -2.80 13.58
CA LEU A 154 -23.10 -2.76 13.45
C LEU A 154 -22.58 -3.68 12.34
N LEU A 155 -23.29 -4.76 11.98
CA LEU A 155 -22.91 -5.61 10.85
C LEU A 155 -22.88 -4.83 9.51
N THR A 156 -23.60 -3.71 9.38
CA THR A 156 -23.53 -2.86 8.19
C THR A 156 -22.14 -2.28 7.96
N ILE A 157 -21.39 -2.01 9.02
CA ILE A 157 -19.99 -1.57 8.98
C ILE A 157 -19.08 -2.77 8.81
N THR A 158 -19.27 -3.78 9.67
CA THR A 158 -18.44 -4.99 9.73
C THR A 158 -18.36 -5.70 8.39
N LEU A 159 -19.50 -5.97 7.74
CA LEU A 159 -19.54 -6.66 6.45
C LEU A 159 -18.90 -5.84 5.33
N PHE A 160 -19.05 -4.52 5.35
CA PHE A 160 -18.35 -3.65 4.40
C PHE A 160 -16.82 -3.78 4.57
N VAL A 161 -16.32 -3.75 5.80
CA VAL A 161 -14.89 -3.85 6.10
C VAL A 161 -14.34 -5.24 5.80
N VAL A 162 -15.12 -6.30 6.05
CA VAL A 162 -14.77 -7.67 5.64
C VAL A 162 -14.66 -7.77 4.11
N GLY A 163 -15.66 -7.26 3.38
CA GLY A 163 -15.63 -7.20 1.93
C GLY A 163 -14.39 -6.45 1.41
N PHE A 164 -14.07 -5.35 2.07
CA PHE A 164 -12.88 -4.54 1.80
C PHE A 164 -11.56 -5.31 2.03
N GLY A 165 -11.51 -6.24 2.97
CA GLY A 165 -10.37 -7.10 3.22
C GLY A 165 -10.20 -8.22 2.17
N VAL A 166 -11.31 -8.76 1.65
CA VAL A 166 -11.29 -9.87 0.67
C VAL A 166 -10.99 -9.40 -0.75
N GLY A 167 -11.55 -8.24 -1.16
CA GLY A 167 -11.47 -7.74 -2.54
C GLY A 167 -10.06 -7.58 -3.11
N PRO A 168 -9.06 -7.10 -2.35
CA PRO A 168 -7.69 -6.96 -2.82
C PRO A 168 -7.09 -8.24 -3.41
N MET A 169 -7.45 -9.39 -2.87
CA MET A 169 -6.96 -10.69 -3.37
C MET A 169 -7.39 -10.98 -4.81
N ALA A 170 -8.55 -10.47 -5.21
CA ALA A 170 -9.06 -10.63 -6.57
C ALA A 170 -8.61 -9.48 -7.49
N PHE A 171 -8.68 -8.23 -7.01
CA PHE A 171 -8.50 -7.07 -7.87
C PHE A 171 -7.03 -6.68 -8.11
N ALA A 172 -6.11 -7.03 -7.22
CA ALA A 172 -4.68 -6.83 -7.48
C ALA A 172 -4.22 -7.63 -8.71
N PRO A 173 -4.40 -8.96 -8.77
CA PRO A 173 -4.08 -9.75 -9.96
C PRO A 173 -4.87 -9.32 -11.21
N ALA A 174 -6.15 -9.02 -11.03
CA ALA A 174 -7.02 -8.57 -12.13
C ALA A 174 -6.47 -7.32 -12.81
N SER A 175 -5.92 -6.38 -12.03
CA SER A 175 -5.35 -5.14 -12.56
C SER A 175 -4.03 -5.33 -13.31
N GLU A 176 -3.27 -6.36 -13.01
CA GLU A 176 -2.05 -6.72 -13.74
C GLU A 176 -2.37 -7.40 -15.09
N ILE A 177 -3.50 -8.10 -15.17
CA ILE A 177 -3.93 -8.80 -16.39
C ILE A 177 -4.68 -7.86 -17.33
N TRP A 178 -5.68 -7.15 -16.80
CA TRP A 178 -6.59 -6.32 -17.62
C TRP A 178 -6.16 -4.85 -17.71
N GLY A 179 -5.24 -4.41 -16.86
CA GLY A 179 -4.84 -3.02 -16.70
C GLY A 179 -5.55 -2.33 -15.53
N ARG A 180 -5.03 -1.18 -15.12
CA ARG A 180 -5.58 -0.42 -13.98
C ARG A 180 -6.95 0.18 -14.29
N ARG A 181 -7.07 0.87 -15.43
CA ARG A 181 -8.28 1.61 -15.83
C ARG A 181 -9.53 0.76 -15.90
N PRO A 182 -9.57 -0.41 -16.58
CA PRO A 182 -10.77 -1.24 -16.63
C PRO A 182 -11.20 -1.74 -15.26
N VAL A 183 -10.24 -2.10 -14.39
CA VAL A 183 -10.56 -2.58 -13.04
C VAL A 183 -11.16 -1.48 -12.19
N TYR A 184 -10.61 -0.26 -12.20
CA TYR A 184 -11.25 0.90 -11.55
C TYR A 184 -12.67 1.13 -12.07
N GLY A 185 -12.83 1.17 -13.41
CA GLY A 185 -14.14 1.45 -14.04
C GLY A 185 -15.21 0.44 -13.64
N VAL A 186 -14.91 -0.85 -13.75
CA VAL A 186 -15.87 -1.93 -13.45
C VAL A 186 -16.16 -2.01 -11.95
N THR A 187 -15.12 -2.00 -11.11
CA THR A 187 -15.33 -2.17 -9.66
C THR A 187 -16.09 -0.99 -9.04
N LEU A 188 -15.77 0.25 -9.43
CA LEU A 188 -16.50 1.42 -8.96
C LEU A 188 -17.94 1.47 -9.51
N ALA A 189 -18.17 1.03 -10.77
CA ALA A 189 -19.52 0.89 -11.29
C ALA A 189 -20.36 -0.10 -10.46
N LEU A 190 -19.78 -1.27 -10.15
CA LEU A 190 -20.41 -2.26 -9.27
C LEU A 190 -20.67 -1.67 -7.88
N ALA A 191 -19.72 -0.96 -7.31
CA ALA A 191 -19.88 -0.31 -6.02
C ALA A 191 -21.05 0.69 -6.00
N VAL A 192 -21.17 1.53 -7.04
CA VAL A 192 -22.30 2.47 -7.23
C VAL A 192 -23.62 1.71 -7.34
N ILE A 193 -23.68 0.68 -8.20
CA ILE A 193 -24.88 -0.14 -8.40
C ILE A 193 -25.33 -0.79 -7.09
N PHE A 194 -24.42 -1.38 -6.32
CA PHE A 194 -24.77 -2.06 -5.06
C PHE A 194 -24.99 -1.10 -3.88
N THR A 195 -24.67 0.18 -4.00
CA THR A 195 -25.04 1.20 -3.01
C THR A 195 -26.53 1.61 -3.14
N ILE A 196 -27.12 1.52 -4.34
CA ILE A 196 -28.52 1.89 -4.59
C ILE A 196 -29.50 1.07 -3.74
N PRO A 197 -29.47 -0.30 -3.76
CA PRO A 197 -30.36 -1.09 -2.94
C PRO A 197 -30.18 -0.84 -1.42
N GLY A 198 -28.97 -0.43 -1.00
CA GLY A 198 -28.75 0.01 0.37
C GLY A 198 -29.53 1.26 0.75
N ALA A 199 -29.63 2.25 -0.15
CA ALA A 199 -30.38 3.48 0.07
C ALA A 199 -31.92 3.27 0.15
N VAL A 200 -32.43 2.26 -0.55
CA VAL A 200 -33.86 1.94 -0.62
C VAL A 200 -34.24 0.65 0.09
N ALA A 201 -33.37 0.13 0.94
CA ALA A 201 -33.56 -1.14 1.64
C ALA A 201 -34.85 -1.12 2.49
N GLN A 202 -35.66 -2.19 2.35
CA GLN A 202 -36.87 -2.41 3.15
C GLN A 202 -36.68 -3.50 4.22
N ASN A 203 -35.55 -4.18 4.20
CA ASN A 203 -35.20 -5.17 5.19
C ASN A 203 -33.68 -5.16 5.45
N ILE A 204 -33.30 -5.57 6.65
CA ILE A 204 -31.90 -5.58 7.08
C ILE A 204 -31.05 -6.53 6.24
N GLY A 205 -31.58 -7.66 5.78
CA GLY A 205 -30.84 -8.63 4.95
C GLY A 205 -30.34 -8.02 3.64
N THR A 206 -31.19 -7.27 2.94
CA THR A 206 -30.79 -6.54 1.72
C THR A 206 -29.67 -5.55 2.04
N LEU A 207 -29.80 -4.80 3.14
CA LEU A 207 -28.80 -3.83 3.56
C LEU A 207 -27.46 -4.50 3.82
N LEU A 208 -27.42 -5.60 4.56
CA LEU A 208 -26.19 -6.31 4.91
C LEU A 208 -25.49 -6.92 3.68
N VAL A 209 -26.24 -7.59 2.81
CA VAL A 209 -25.69 -8.20 1.58
C VAL A 209 -25.11 -7.14 0.66
N THR A 210 -25.82 -6.04 0.45
CA THR A 210 -25.36 -4.96 -0.42
C THR A 210 -24.12 -4.25 0.16
N ARG A 211 -24.04 -4.09 1.47
CA ARG A 211 -22.85 -3.55 2.15
C ARG A 211 -21.62 -4.44 1.96
N PHE A 212 -21.77 -5.76 2.05
CA PHE A 212 -20.68 -6.68 1.78
C PHE A 212 -20.18 -6.59 0.33
N ILE A 213 -21.09 -6.67 -0.65
CA ILE A 213 -20.72 -6.61 -2.08
C ILE A 213 -20.13 -5.24 -2.42
N ALA A 214 -20.71 -4.15 -1.93
CA ALA A 214 -20.17 -2.81 -2.10
C ALA A 214 -18.76 -2.71 -1.48
N GLY A 215 -18.54 -3.27 -0.29
CA GLY A 215 -17.23 -3.32 0.36
C GLY A 215 -16.18 -4.04 -0.48
N VAL A 216 -16.52 -5.21 -1.06
CA VAL A 216 -15.65 -5.92 -2.00
C VAL A 216 -15.32 -5.01 -3.19
N ALA A 217 -16.30 -4.42 -3.84
CA ALA A 217 -16.11 -3.58 -5.02
C ALA A 217 -15.27 -2.31 -4.71
N PHE A 218 -15.53 -1.64 -3.59
CA PHE A 218 -14.79 -0.46 -3.14
C PHE A 218 -13.34 -0.75 -2.70
N SER A 219 -12.96 -2.00 -2.52
CA SER A 219 -11.59 -2.33 -2.11
C SER A 219 -10.54 -2.13 -3.21
N ALA A 220 -10.95 -2.21 -4.48
CA ALA A 220 -10.06 -2.10 -5.63
C ALA A 220 -9.25 -0.79 -5.65
N PRO A 221 -9.84 0.41 -5.52
CA PRO A 221 -9.09 1.66 -5.49
C PRO A 221 -7.96 1.66 -4.46
N MET A 222 -8.23 1.25 -3.25
CA MET A 222 -7.22 1.25 -2.18
C MET A 222 -6.03 0.33 -2.46
N THR A 223 -6.27 -0.73 -3.21
CA THR A 223 -5.23 -1.69 -3.60
C THR A 223 -4.41 -1.20 -4.78
N LEU A 224 -5.07 -0.59 -5.76
CA LEU A 224 -4.46 -0.24 -7.03
C LEU A 224 -3.70 1.10 -6.99
N VAL A 225 -4.06 2.01 -6.07
CA VAL A 225 -3.51 3.38 -6.06
C VAL A 225 -2.01 3.40 -5.90
N GLY A 226 -1.44 2.59 -4.99
CA GLY A 226 0.01 2.52 -4.81
C GLY A 226 0.73 2.16 -6.12
N GLY A 227 0.21 1.14 -6.83
CA GLY A 227 0.71 0.75 -8.15
C GLY A 227 0.52 1.84 -9.21
N THR A 228 -0.65 2.48 -9.26
CA THR A 228 -0.94 3.58 -10.19
C THR A 228 0.01 4.77 -10.01
N LEU A 229 0.33 5.12 -8.78
CA LEU A 229 1.31 6.18 -8.49
C LEU A 229 2.74 5.77 -8.88
N ALA A 230 3.12 4.51 -8.65
CA ALA A 230 4.40 3.96 -9.08
C ALA A 230 4.52 3.88 -10.61
N ASP A 231 3.42 3.61 -11.32
CA ASP A 231 3.36 3.61 -12.78
C ASP A 231 3.61 5.01 -13.39
N MET A 232 3.20 6.09 -12.70
CA MET A 232 3.27 7.48 -13.19
C MET A 232 4.49 8.27 -12.71
N TRP A 233 4.91 8.05 -11.44
CA TRP A 233 5.96 8.83 -10.80
C TRP A 233 7.28 8.07 -10.73
N ARG A 234 8.38 8.72 -11.07
CA ARG A 234 9.73 8.16 -10.88
C ARG A 234 10.03 8.03 -9.38
N SER A 235 10.91 7.11 -9.01
CA SER A 235 11.23 6.79 -7.60
C SER A 235 11.64 8.04 -6.78
N GLU A 236 12.37 8.98 -7.41
CA GLU A 236 12.83 10.21 -6.77
C GLU A 236 11.70 11.20 -6.48
N GLU A 237 10.67 11.26 -7.35
CA GLU A 237 9.57 12.23 -7.27
C GLU A 237 8.33 11.69 -6.53
N ARG A 238 8.24 10.37 -6.32
CA ARG A 238 7.05 9.67 -5.82
C ARG A 238 6.71 9.95 -4.35
N GLY A 239 7.66 10.43 -3.55
CA GLY A 239 7.48 10.60 -2.10
C GLY A 239 6.32 11.52 -1.72
N VAL A 240 6.18 12.66 -2.39
CA VAL A 240 5.10 13.64 -2.10
C VAL A 240 3.72 13.16 -2.58
N PRO A 241 3.56 12.64 -3.82
CA PRO A 241 2.31 12.02 -4.25
C PRO A 241 1.84 10.86 -3.36
N MET A 242 2.75 9.99 -2.91
CA MET A 242 2.41 8.91 -1.98
C MET A 242 1.97 9.42 -0.62
N ALA A 243 2.58 10.50 -0.10
CA ALA A 243 2.16 11.11 1.16
C ALA A 243 0.75 11.74 1.03
N ALA A 244 0.47 12.42 -0.06
CA ALA A 244 -0.85 13.00 -0.34
C ALA A 244 -1.94 11.90 -0.41
N PHE A 245 -1.66 10.81 -1.11
CA PHE A 245 -2.54 9.65 -1.15
C PHE A 245 -2.75 9.03 0.24
N SER A 246 -1.68 8.87 1.02
CA SER A 246 -1.75 8.17 2.31
C SER A 246 -2.63 8.88 3.35
N ALA A 247 -2.90 10.16 3.19
CA ALA A 247 -3.81 10.90 4.07
C ALA A 247 -5.30 10.57 3.77
N ALA A 248 -5.66 10.33 2.51
CA ALA A 248 -7.04 10.15 2.08
C ALA A 248 -7.78 9.01 2.81
N PRO A 249 -7.20 7.81 3.01
CA PRO A 249 -7.83 6.71 3.73
C PRO A 249 -8.11 6.99 5.22
N PHE A 250 -7.47 7.98 5.81
CA PHE A 250 -7.66 8.33 7.22
C PHE A 250 -8.52 9.56 7.41
N ILE A 251 -8.49 10.51 6.47
CA ILE A 251 -9.37 11.68 6.48
C ILE A 251 -10.81 11.25 6.17
N GLY A 252 -11.01 10.34 5.20
CA GLY A 252 -12.33 9.86 4.80
C GLY A 252 -13.18 9.39 5.98
N PRO A 253 -12.71 8.44 6.78
CA PRO A 253 -13.45 7.93 7.92
C PRO A 253 -13.70 8.98 9.01
N GLY A 254 -12.82 9.96 9.18
CA GLY A 254 -13.07 11.07 10.10
C GLY A 254 -14.16 12.03 9.62
N VAL A 255 -14.21 12.29 8.31
CA VAL A 255 -15.24 13.15 7.68
C VAL A 255 -16.60 12.42 7.62
N GLY A 256 -16.62 11.08 7.57
CA GLY A 256 -17.84 10.28 7.57
C GLY A 256 -18.82 10.63 8.69
N PRO A 257 -18.48 10.43 9.95
CA PRO A 257 -19.33 10.78 11.09
C PRO A 257 -19.59 12.29 11.20
N LEU A 258 -18.64 13.15 10.80
CA LEU A 258 -18.81 14.60 10.78
C LEU A 258 -19.97 15.04 9.88
N VAL A 259 -19.95 14.61 8.62
CA VAL A 259 -21.02 14.91 7.65
C VAL A 259 -22.28 14.12 7.98
N GLY A 260 -22.08 12.82 8.31
CA GLY A 260 -23.18 11.90 8.61
C GLY A 260 -24.02 12.34 9.80
N GLY A 261 -23.39 12.87 10.86
CA GLY A 261 -24.11 13.31 12.06
C GLY A 261 -25.13 14.42 11.80
N TYR A 262 -24.78 15.42 10.99
CA TYR A 262 -25.74 16.48 10.61
C TYR A 262 -26.72 15.99 9.55
N LEU A 263 -26.29 15.17 8.62
CA LEU A 263 -27.15 14.67 7.55
C LEU A 263 -28.24 13.71 8.07
N SER A 264 -27.90 12.87 9.05
CA SER A 264 -28.86 11.95 9.67
C SER A 264 -29.94 12.70 10.47
N GLN A 265 -29.56 13.77 11.19
CA GLN A 265 -30.51 14.63 11.90
C GLN A 265 -31.51 15.32 10.96
N ALA A 266 -31.08 15.68 9.74
CA ALA A 266 -31.92 16.36 8.77
C ALA A 266 -32.83 15.42 7.97
N GLY A 267 -32.37 14.19 7.66
CA GLY A 267 -33.08 13.31 6.72
C GLY A 267 -33.05 11.82 7.07
N GLY A 268 -32.50 11.44 8.23
CA GLY A 268 -32.37 10.05 8.67
C GLY A 268 -31.25 9.28 7.96
N TRP A 269 -31.06 8.01 8.35
CA TRP A 269 -29.98 7.15 7.91
C TRP A 269 -29.94 6.88 6.40
N ARG A 270 -31.08 6.92 5.69
CA ARG A 270 -31.13 6.71 4.23
C ARG A 270 -30.36 7.77 3.46
N TRP A 271 -30.34 9.00 3.93
CA TRP A 271 -29.55 10.09 3.32
C TRP A 271 -28.04 9.83 3.40
N LEU A 272 -27.58 9.04 4.35
CA LEU A 272 -26.18 8.61 4.44
C LEU A 272 -25.81 7.72 3.24
N TYR A 273 -26.73 6.89 2.74
CA TYR A 273 -26.52 6.10 1.52
C TYR A 273 -26.64 6.93 0.24
N TRP A 274 -27.55 7.90 0.21
CA TRP A 274 -27.66 8.81 -0.94
C TRP A 274 -26.40 9.65 -1.12
N ILE A 275 -25.80 10.20 -0.09
CA ILE A 275 -24.53 10.94 -0.20
C ILE A 275 -23.38 10.02 -0.60
N GLN A 276 -23.31 8.77 -0.09
CA GLN A 276 -22.36 7.77 -0.55
C GLN A 276 -22.51 7.51 -2.05
N LEU A 277 -23.73 7.33 -2.53
CA LEU A 277 -24.05 7.09 -3.94
C LEU A 277 -23.58 8.26 -4.82
N ILE A 278 -23.94 9.48 -4.45
CA ILE A 278 -23.58 10.70 -5.19
C ILE A 278 -22.06 10.84 -5.29
N LEU A 279 -21.35 10.76 -4.16
CA LEU A 279 -19.90 10.89 -4.14
C LEU A 279 -19.21 9.77 -4.93
N SER A 280 -19.69 8.53 -4.78
CA SER A 280 -19.15 7.38 -5.51
C SER A 280 -19.38 7.49 -7.01
N PHE A 281 -20.55 7.97 -7.43
CA PHE A 281 -20.87 8.20 -8.84
C PHE A 281 -19.97 9.28 -9.45
N VAL A 282 -19.78 10.38 -8.73
CA VAL A 282 -18.89 11.47 -9.18
C VAL A 282 -17.44 10.98 -9.37
N VAL A 283 -16.89 10.27 -8.39
CA VAL A 283 -15.50 9.76 -8.51
C VAL A 283 -15.40 8.64 -9.55
N TRP A 284 -16.43 7.83 -9.74
CA TRP A 284 -16.48 6.82 -10.81
C TRP A 284 -16.40 7.47 -12.19
N ILE A 285 -17.21 8.50 -12.46
CA ILE A 285 -17.13 9.27 -13.71
C ILE A 285 -15.74 9.88 -13.86
N LEU A 286 -15.28 10.57 -12.81
CA LEU A 286 -14.03 11.29 -12.84
C LEU A 286 -12.85 10.35 -13.17
N ILE A 287 -12.72 9.21 -12.50
CA ILE A 287 -11.59 8.30 -12.74
C ILE A 287 -11.72 7.59 -14.10
N THR A 288 -12.93 7.18 -14.48
CA THR A 288 -13.14 6.42 -15.72
C THR A 288 -12.86 7.26 -16.97
N PHE A 289 -13.20 8.54 -16.95
CA PHE A 289 -13.08 9.41 -18.14
C PHE A 289 -11.79 10.24 -18.14
N THR A 290 -11.20 10.55 -16.99
CA THR A 290 -10.03 11.45 -16.93
C THR A 290 -8.70 10.73 -16.71
N VAL A 291 -8.70 9.53 -16.08
CA VAL A 291 -7.48 8.78 -15.83
C VAL A 291 -7.31 7.71 -16.91
N PRO A 292 -6.30 7.81 -17.78
CA PRO A 292 -6.02 6.81 -18.80
C PRO A 292 -5.39 5.56 -18.18
N GLU A 293 -5.07 4.56 -19.02
CA GLU A 293 -4.30 3.41 -18.56
C GLU A 293 -2.90 3.83 -18.14
N THR A 294 -2.50 3.41 -16.95
CA THR A 294 -1.19 3.73 -16.37
C THR A 294 -0.24 2.54 -16.35
N TYR A 295 -0.76 1.33 -16.53
CA TYR A 295 0.03 0.12 -16.44
C TYR A 295 0.85 -0.10 -17.71
N ALA A 296 2.15 0.17 -17.64
CA ALA A 296 3.07 0.11 -18.77
C ALA A 296 3.01 -1.21 -19.55
N PRO A 297 3.01 -2.41 -18.92
CA PRO A 297 2.92 -3.66 -19.66
C PRO A 297 1.66 -3.78 -20.51
N LYS A 298 0.53 -3.21 -20.04
CA LYS A 298 -0.73 -3.23 -20.80
C LYS A 298 -0.73 -2.25 -21.97
N ILE A 299 -0.07 -1.12 -21.82
CA ILE A 299 0.12 -0.14 -22.91
C ILE A 299 0.97 -0.79 -24.01
N LEU A 300 2.08 -1.41 -23.63
CA LEU A 300 2.98 -2.11 -24.57
C LEU A 300 2.30 -3.32 -25.23
N ASP A 301 1.48 -4.11 -24.50
CA ASP A 301 0.67 -5.21 -25.08
C ASP A 301 -0.27 -4.70 -26.18
N ARG A 302 -0.95 -3.57 -25.95
CA ARG A 302 -1.79 -2.93 -27.00
C ARG A 302 -0.97 -2.52 -28.20
N ARG A 303 0.23 -1.94 -27.97
CA ARG A 303 1.15 -1.52 -29.04
C ARG A 303 1.68 -2.72 -29.83
N ALA A 304 2.12 -3.78 -29.14
CA ALA A 304 2.58 -5.01 -29.79
C ALA A 304 1.47 -5.66 -30.65
N LYS A 305 0.24 -5.73 -30.14
CA LYS A 305 -0.92 -6.21 -30.91
C LYS A 305 -1.22 -5.36 -32.15
N LYS A 306 -1.07 -4.05 -32.04
CA LYS A 306 -1.23 -3.13 -33.18
C LYS A 306 -0.14 -3.36 -34.23
N MET A 307 1.13 -3.46 -33.81
CA MET A 307 2.27 -3.73 -34.68
C MET A 307 2.14 -5.07 -35.39
N ARG A 308 1.79 -6.15 -34.67
CA ARG A 308 1.50 -7.48 -35.27
C ARG A 308 0.42 -7.39 -36.34
N LYS A 309 -0.65 -6.63 -36.10
CA LYS A 309 -1.74 -6.45 -37.07
C LYS A 309 -1.34 -5.65 -38.30
N GLU A 310 -0.46 -4.66 -38.15
CA GLU A 310 0.01 -3.78 -39.23
C GLU A 310 1.09 -4.43 -40.09
N THR A 311 2.00 -5.20 -39.47
CA THR A 311 3.16 -5.83 -40.15
C THR A 311 2.88 -7.27 -40.59
N GLY A 312 1.91 -7.95 -40.01
CA GLY A 312 1.69 -9.38 -40.20
C GLY A 312 2.77 -10.28 -39.59
N ASP A 313 3.68 -9.74 -38.76
CA ASP A 313 4.78 -10.47 -38.12
C ASP A 313 4.48 -10.70 -36.64
N ASP A 314 4.41 -11.97 -36.21
CA ASP A 314 4.13 -12.36 -34.83
C ASP A 314 5.35 -12.25 -33.90
N LYS A 315 6.51 -11.81 -34.41
CA LYS A 315 7.74 -11.64 -33.63
C LYS A 315 7.70 -10.47 -32.65
N PHE A 316 6.79 -9.51 -32.85
CA PHE A 316 6.59 -8.41 -31.90
C PHE A 316 5.91 -8.91 -30.64
N VAL A 317 6.66 -9.03 -29.56
CA VAL A 317 6.17 -9.56 -28.26
C VAL A 317 6.45 -8.57 -27.15
N THR A 318 5.69 -8.72 -26.07
CA THR A 318 5.97 -8.03 -24.81
C THR A 318 6.61 -9.02 -23.82
N GLU A 319 7.22 -8.52 -22.79
CA GLU A 319 7.79 -9.36 -21.73
C GLU A 319 6.71 -10.23 -21.04
N GLN A 320 5.46 -9.76 -20.99
CA GLN A 320 4.33 -10.55 -20.50
C GLN A 320 3.96 -11.71 -21.43
N ASP A 321 4.12 -11.55 -22.74
CA ASP A 321 3.87 -12.63 -23.71
C ASP A 321 4.89 -13.75 -23.57
N LEU A 322 6.10 -13.45 -23.07
CA LEU A 322 7.16 -14.42 -22.82
C LEU A 322 6.97 -15.22 -21.52
N ASP A 323 6.08 -14.79 -20.61
CA ASP A 323 5.74 -15.54 -19.39
C ASP A 323 4.73 -16.66 -19.72
N MET A 324 5.24 -17.85 -19.97
CA MET A 324 4.48 -19.03 -20.37
C MET A 324 3.62 -19.68 -19.28
N ARG A 325 3.59 -19.14 -18.07
CA ARG A 325 2.82 -19.75 -16.96
C ARG A 325 1.32 -19.68 -17.24
N PRO A 326 0.56 -20.79 -17.09
CA PRO A 326 -0.89 -20.79 -17.26
C PRO A 326 -1.56 -19.89 -16.24
N PHE A 327 -2.64 -19.24 -16.63
CA PHE A 327 -3.42 -18.31 -15.81
C PHE A 327 -3.81 -18.88 -14.44
N SER A 328 -4.19 -20.17 -14.40
CA SER A 328 -4.57 -20.86 -13.15
C SER A 328 -3.42 -20.92 -12.14
N GLN A 329 -2.19 -21.16 -12.58
CA GLN A 329 -1.01 -21.16 -11.70
C GLN A 329 -0.69 -19.75 -11.19
N ARG A 330 -0.81 -18.72 -12.04
CA ARG A 330 -0.64 -17.33 -11.62
C ARG A 330 -1.68 -16.96 -10.56
N LEU A 331 -2.95 -17.28 -10.81
CA LEU A 331 -4.05 -16.98 -9.87
C LEU A 331 -3.84 -17.72 -8.55
N GLN A 332 -3.46 -18.99 -8.57
CA GLN A 332 -3.19 -19.76 -7.36
C GLN A 332 -2.03 -19.17 -6.55
N LEU A 333 -0.95 -18.73 -7.20
CA LEU A 333 0.17 -18.07 -6.54
C LEU A 333 -0.28 -16.74 -5.89
N PHE A 334 -1.07 -15.92 -6.58
CA PHE A 334 -1.58 -14.66 -6.03
C PHE A 334 -2.49 -14.88 -4.82
N LEU A 335 -3.33 -15.92 -4.84
CA LEU A 335 -4.26 -16.19 -3.75
C LEU A 335 -3.58 -16.83 -2.53
N LEU A 336 -2.62 -17.74 -2.73
CA LEU A 336 -2.01 -18.49 -1.63
C LEU A 336 -0.79 -17.78 -1.02
N ARG A 337 -0.03 -17.03 -1.81
CA ARG A 337 1.21 -16.39 -1.38
C ARG A 337 1.02 -15.39 -0.23
N PRO A 338 -0.02 -14.53 -0.17
CA PRO A 338 -0.28 -13.68 0.98
C PRO A 338 -0.40 -14.46 2.29
N PHE A 339 -1.10 -15.59 2.30
CA PHE A 339 -1.24 -16.43 3.48
C PHE A 339 0.08 -17.13 3.86
N GLN A 340 0.83 -17.61 2.85
CA GLN A 340 2.15 -18.21 3.11
C GLN A 340 3.10 -17.19 3.76
N LEU A 341 3.14 -15.95 3.26
CA LEU A 341 3.94 -14.88 3.84
C LEU A 341 3.44 -14.54 5.26
N LEU A 342 2.13 -14.45 5.47
CA LEU A 342 1.56 -14.10 6.76
C LEU A 342 1.96 -15.09 7.86
N PHE A 343 1.97 -16.39 7.56
CA PHE A 343 2.21 -17.43 8.56
C PHE A 343 3.65 -17.95 8.62
N ARG A 344 4.46 -17.69 7.58
CA ARG A 344 5.86 -18.15 7.54
C ARG A 344 6.88 -17.05 7.84
N GLU A 345 6.51 -15.78 7.61
CA GLU A 345 7.42 -14.64 7.72
C GLU A 345 7.12 -13.82 8.98
N LEU A 346 8.04 -13.83 9.96
CA LEU A 346 7.88 -13.13 11.23
C LEU A 346 7.69 -11.61 11.03
N ILE A 347 8.42 -11.02 10.08
CA ILE A 347 8.32 -9.58 9.79
C ILE A 347 6.90 -9.25 9.30
N VAL A 348 6.39 -10.02 8.32
CA VAL A 348 5.04 -9.80 7.79
C VAL A 348 4.00 -9.98 8.89
N PHE A 349 4.12 -11.03 9.71
CA PHE A 349 3.17 -11.32 10.78
C PHE A 349 3.13 -10.19 11.83
N LEU A 350 4.26 -9.81 12.42
CA LEU A 350 4.29 -8.80 13.50
C LEU A 350 3.95 -7.39 13.02
N ILE A 351 4.41 -6.99 11.83
CA ILE A 351 4.01 -5.71 11.24
C ILE A 351 2.50 -5.71 10.93
N THR A 352 1.97 -6.82 10.42
CA THR A 352 0.53 -6.96 10.16
C THR A 352 -0.28 -6.93 11.45
N LEU A 353 0.18 -7.59 12.51
CA LEU A 353 -0.46 -7.56 13.82
C LEU A 353 -0.54 -6.13 14.36
N TYR A 354 0.57 -5.40 14.34
CA TYR A 354 0.59 -4.01 14.78
C TYR A 354 -0.37 -3.14 13.96
N MET A 355 -0.32 -3.26 12.63
CA MET A 355 -1.23 -2.52 11.74
C MET A 355 -2.69 -2.91 11.96
N SER A 356 -2.98 -4.15 12.35
CA SER A 356 -4.32 -4.60 12.70
C SER A 356 -4.82 -3.94 13.99
N VAL A 357 -3.98 -3.87 15.02
CA VAL A 357 -4.32 -3.16 16.27
C VAL A 357 -4.64 -1.69 15.99
N LEU A 358 -3.81 -1.01 15.21
CA LEU A 358 -4.06 0.38 14.82
C LEU A 358 -5.37 0.56 14.05
N TYR A 359 -5.63 -0.30 13.08
CA TYR A 359 -6.84 -0.22 12.28
C TYR A 359 -8.09 -0.53 13.11
N GLY A 360 -7.99 -1.51 14.02
CA GLY A 360 -9.04 -1.79 15.01
C GLY A 360 -9.32 -0.59 15.91
N LEU A 361 -8.28 0.13 16.37
CA LEU A 361 -8.43 1.35 17.16
C LEU A 361 -9.19 2.45 16.39
N LEU A 362 -8.89 2.62 15.09
CA LEU A 362 -9.61 3.59 14.26
C LEU A 362 -11.12 3.26 14.21
N TYR A 363 -11.45 1.98 13.97
CA TYR A 363 -12.84 1.54 13.92
C TYR A 363 -13.52 1.53 15.29
N MET A 364 -12.78 1.28 16.35
CA MET A 364 -13.28 1.41 17.72
C MET A 364 -13.75 2.85 18.01
N PHE A 365 -13.03 3.87 17.56
CA PHE A 365 -13.44 5.25 17.75
C PHE A 365 -14.80 5.59 17.15
N PHE A 366 -15.22 4.91 16.06
CA PHE A 366 -16.55 5.13 15.49
C PHE A 366 -17.68 4.68 16.42
N VAL A 367 -17.41 3.74 17.30
CA VAL A 367 -18.34 3.26 18.33
C VAL A 367 -18.11 4.01 19.64
N ALA A 368 -16.87 4.24 20.02
CA ALA A 368 -16.51 4.88 21.29
C ALA A 368 -16.91 6.37 21.38
N TYR A 369 -16.79 7.14 20.27
CA TYR A 369 -17.20 8.53 20.28
C TYR A 369 -18.71 8.72 20.55
N PRO A 370 -19.64 7.99 19.89
CA PRO A 370 -21.05 7.98 20.29
C PRO A 370 -21.26 7.58 21.77
N ILE A 371 -20.58 6.57 22.28
CA ILE A 371 -20.70 6.16 23.69
C ILE A 371 -20.33 7.33 24.60
N VAL A 372 -19.17 7.95 24.40
CA VAL A 372 -18.66 9.02 25.28
C VAL A 372 -19.46 10.31 25.13
N TYR A 373 -19.79 10.73 23.91
CA TYR A 373 -20.40 12.05 23.67
C TYR A 373 -21.93 12.00 23.62
N GLN A 374 -22.55 10.97 23.01
CA GLN A 374 -24.01 10.88 22.95
C GLN A 374 -24.55 10.27 24.24
N LYS A 375 -24.16 9.02 24.58
CA LYS A 375 -24.66 8.33 25.77
C LYS A 375 -24.13 8.97 27.07
N GLY A 376 -22.82 9.34 27.11
CA GLY A 376 -22.18 9.88 28.31
C GLY A 376 -22.50 11.37 28.56
N LYS A 377 -22.39 12.24 27.55
CA LYS A 377 -22.56 13.70 27.70
C LYS A 377 -23.92 14.22 27.17
N GLY A 378 -24.78 13.36 26.61
CA GLY A 378 -26.10 13.73 26.12
C GLY A 378 -26.11 14.56 24.83
N TRP A 379 -25.05 14.50 24.02
CA TRP A 379 -24.95 15.27 22.78
C TRP A 379 -25.71 14.59 21.64
N SER A 380 -26.16 15.39 20.68
CA SER A 380 -26.73 14.87 19.44
C SER A 380 -25.63 14.39 18.47
N ALA A 381 -26.02 13.67 17.41
CA ALA A 381 -25.11 13.07 16.44
C ALA A 381 -24.20 14.11 15.74
N GLY A 382 -24.73 15.30 15.38
CA GLY A 382 -23.98 16.36 14.72
C GLY A 382 -22.76 16.85 15.51
N PRO A 383 -22.94 17.40 16.73
CA PRO A 383 -21.82 17.80 17.60
C PRO A 383 -20.86 16.65 17.94
N THR A 384 -21.34 15.41 18.08
CA THR A 384 -20.49 14.23 18.25
C THR A 384 -19.58 14.02 17.04
N GLY A 385 -20.11 14.19 15.82
CA GLY A 385 -19.33 14.13 14.59
C GLY A 385 -18.22 15.19 14.51
N LEU A 386 -18.42 16.40 15.06
CA LEU A 386 -17.38 17.45 15.13
C LEU A 386 -16.14 16.99 15.93
N MET A 387 -16.30 16.07 16.85
CA MET A 387 -15.19 15.56 17.68
C MET A 387 -14.18 14.72 16.88
N PHE A 388 -14.47 14.37 15.65
CA PHE A 388 -13.49 13.78 14.72
C PHE A 388 -12.56 14.82 14.07
N ILE A 389 -12.86 16.13 14.16
CA ILE A 389 -12.00 17.19 13.60
C ILE A 389 -10.57 17.14 14.16
N PRO A 390 -10.32 17.03 15.48
CA PRO A 390 -8.95 16.93 15.99
C PRO A 390 -8.19 15.72 15.42
N LEU A 391 -8.86 14.57 15.22
CA LEU A 391 -8.25 13.40 14.57
C LEU A 391 -7.85 13.73 13.13
N ILE A 392 -8.72 14.39 12.36
CA ILE A 392 -8.42 14.84 10.98
C ILE A 392 -7.26 15.83 10.98
N CYS A 393 -7.25 16.80 11.91
CA CYS A 393 -6.16 17.76 12.04
C CYS A 393 -4.82 17.07 12.35
N GLY A 394 -4.82 16.06 13.23
CA GLY A 394 -3.65 15.23 13.51
C GLY A 394 -3.12 14.53 12.27
N VAL A 395 -4.01 13.93 11.49
CA VAL A 395 -3.69 13.29 10.19
C VAL A 395 -3.10 14.27 9.19
N LEU A 396 -3.70 15.45 9.04
CA LEU A 396 -3.22 16.51 8.14
C LEU A 396 -1.85 17.06 8.57
N LEU A 397 -1.65 17.27 9.86
CA LEU A 397 -0.38 17.72 10.42
C LEU A 397 0.74 16.68 10.17
N SER A 398 0.44 15.40 10.38
CA SER A 398 1.36 14.31 10.06
C SER A 398 1.71 14.26 8.57
N ALA A 399 0.73 14.41 7.69
CA ALA A 399 0.94 14.48 6.24
C ALA A 399 1.79 15.69 5.84
N ALA A 400 1.58 16.85 6.48
CA ALA A 400 2.39 18.06 6.27
C ALA A 400 3.85 17.87 6.70
N CYS A 401 4.11 17.02 7.70
CA CYS A 401 5.47 16.67 8.14
C CYS A 401 6.14 15.60 7.27
N ALA A 402 5.41 14.89 6.40
CA ALA A 402 5.97 13.82 5.55
C ALA A 402 7.15 14.26 4.67
N PRO A 403 7.20 15.47 4.07
CA PRO A 403 8.37 15.94 3.32
C PRO A 403 9.65 16.02 4.15
N LEU A 404 9.54 16.37 5.44
CA LEU A 404 10.69 16.43 6.37
C LEU A 404 11.26 15.03 6.60
N VAL A 405 10.39 14.05 6.82
CA VAL A 405 10.76 12.64 6.98
C VAL A 405 11.42 12.11 5.69
N ASN A 406 10.84 12.44 4.53
CA ASN A 406 11.42 12.04 3.25
C ASN A 406 12.80 12.67 3.02
N LYS A 407 12.99 13.96 3.38
CA LYS A 407 14.29 14.62 3.29
C LYS A 407 15.34 13.92 4.18
N HIS A 408 14.98 13.53 5.38
CA HIS A 408 15.85 12.75 6.27
C HIS A 408 16.23 11.40 5.64
N TYR A 409 15.24 10.67 5.11
CA TYR A 409 15.47 9.40 4.43
C TYR A 409 16.39 9.56 3.21
N MET A 410 16.19 10.57 2.37
CA MET A 410 17.06 10.85 1.22
C MET A 410 18.51 11.19 1.63
N THR A 411 18.71 11.77 2.81
CA THR A 411 20.04 11.98 3.38
C THR A 411 20.70 10.63 3.74
N LEU A 412 19.94 9.68 4.29
CA LEU A 412 20.41 8.33 4.55
C LEU A 412 20.72 7.56 3.25
N VAL A 413 19.89 7.70 2.22
CA VAL A 413 20.13 7.13 0.88
C VAL A 413 21.48 7.60 0.33
N LYS A 414 21.75 8.89 0.39
CA LYS A 414 23.04 9.47 -0.05
C LYS A 414 24.23 8.94 0.78
N LYS A 415 24.05 8.81 2.10
CA LYS A 415 25.10 8.30 3.00
C LYS A 415 25.47 6.83 2.72
N HIS A 416 24.51 6.04 2.22
CA HIS A 416 24.70 4.62 1.91
C HIS A 416 24.83 4.35 0.41
N ASN A 417 25.32 5.31 -0.37
CA ASN A 417 25.57 5.18 -1.82
C ASN A 417 24.35 4.66 -2.62
N GLY A 418 23.16 5.15 -2.28
CA GLY A 418 21.91 4.77 -2.96
C GLY A 418 21.18 3.55 -2.35
N HIS A 419 21.80 2.80 -1.45
CA HIS A 419 21.27 1.54 -0.91
C HIS A 419 21.14 1.56 0.63
N PRO A 420 20.20 2.33 1.20
CA PRO A 420 19.98 2.34 2.63
C PRO A 420 19.41 0.98 3.10
N PRO A 421 19.70 0.57 4.34
CA PRO A 421 19.08 -0.63 4.91
C PRO A 421 17.56 -0.43 5.03
N ALA A 422 16.79 -1.50 4.83
CA ALA A 422 15.31 -1.42 4.92
C ALA A 422 14.85 -0.91 6.30
N GLU A 423 15.62 -1.19 7.36
CA GLU A 423 15.36 -0.75 8.74
C GLU A 423 15.36 0.78 8.89
N ALA A 424 16.01 1.52 7.98
CA ALA A 424 15.95 2.99 7.97
C ALA A 424 14.51 3.53 7.81
N ARG A 425 13.61 2.74 7.21
CA ARG A 425 12.17 3.05 7.11
C ARG A 425 11.45 3.00 8.45
N LEU A 426 12.00 2.33 9.45
CA LEU A 426 11.37 2.20 10.78
C LEU A 426 11.61 3.42 11.69
N ILE A 427 12.57 4.29 11.38
CA ILE A 427 12.91 5.46 12.22
C ILE A 427 11.67 6.35 12.47
N PRO A 428 10.89 6.77 11.46
CA PRO A 428 9.68 7.56 11.71
C PRO A 428 8.64 6.80 12.53
N MET A 429 8.54 5.47 12.37
CA MET A 429 7.65 4.61 13.14
C MET A 429 8.05 4.57 14.62
N MET A 430 9.34 4.46 14.94
CA MET A 430 9.87 4.48 16.31
C MET A 430 9.60 5.82 17.02
N CYS A 431 9.70 6.94 16.28
CA CYS A 431 9.42 8.27 16.84
C CYS A 431 7.92 8.49 17.07
N SER A 432 7.05 7.96 16.20
CA SER A 432 5.63 8.25 16.21
C SER A 432 4.76 7.21 16.94
N CYS A 433 5.27 6.02 17.24
CA CYS A 433 4.50 4.95 17.89
C CYS A 433 3.93 5.36 19.27
N TRP A 434 4.57 6.26 19.99
CA TRP A 434 4.15 6.74 21.31
C TRP A 434 2.88 7.59 21.28
N PHE A 435 2.61 8.30 20.16
CA PHE A 435 1.42 9.15 20.05
C PHE A 435 0.11 8.37 20.14
N ILE A 436 0.13 7.08 19.74
CA ILE A 436 -1.06 6.22 19.79
C ILE A 436 -1.46 5.90 21.23
N PRO A 437 -0.63 5.20 22.05
CA PRO A 437 -1.02 4.88 23.42
C PRO A 437 -1.25 6.14 24.27
N ILE A 438 -0.43 7.20 24.11
CA ILE A 438 -0.62 8.46 24.81
C ILE A 438 -1.99 9.06 24.48
N GLY A 439 -2.35 9.15 23.19
CA GLY A 439 -3.64 9.67 22.76
C GLY A 439 -4.82 8.86 23.28
N VAL A 440 -4.71 7.52 23.26
CA VAL A 440 -5.76 6.64 23.79
C VAL A 440 -5.88 6.72 25.31
N PHE A 441 -4.78 6.85 26.06
CA PHE A 441 -4.85 7.11 27.51
C PHE A 441 -5.49 8.47 27.84
N ILE A 442 -5.15 9.52 27.08
CA ILE A 442 -5.82 10.82 27.24
C ILE A 442 -7.32 10.65 26.98
N PHE A 443 -7.71 9.99 25.88
CA PHE A 443 -9.10 9.69 25.60
C PHE A 443 -9.76 8.93 26.76
N ALA A 444 -9.15 7.83 27.23
CA ALA A 444 -9.66 6.98 28.30
C ALA A 444 -9.99 7.75 29.61
N TRP A 445 -9.04 8.53 30.06
CA TRP A 445 -9.14 9.18 31.38
C TRP A 445 -9.85 10.56 31.35
N THR A 446 -10.17 11.07 30.17
CA THR A 446 -10.96 12.28 29.98
C THR A 446 -12.36 12.01 29.42
N SER A 447 -12.76 10.76 29.25
CA SER A 447 -14.07 10.36 28.69
C SER A 447 -15.23 10.50 29.67
N GLN A 448 -14.99 10.79 30.96
CA GLN A 448 -16.04 10.92 31.96
C GLN A 448 -17.04 12.04 31.61
N PRO A 449 -18.33 11.90 31.96
CA PRO A 449 -19.36 12.90 31.70
C PRO A 449 -19.02 14.30 32.28
N GLU A 450 -18.36 14.34 33.45
CA GLU A 450 -18.00 15.55 34.16
C GLU A 450 -16.78 16.27 33.56
N THR A 451 -15.95 15.59 32.78
CA THR A 451 -14.74 16.17 32.21
C THR A 451 -15.06 17.01 30.97
N HIS A 452 -14.18 17.98 30.70
CA HIS A 452 -14.35 18.87 29.56
C HIS A 452 -14.24 18.05 28.24
N TRP A 453 -15.11 18.36 27.29
CA TRP A 453 -15.22 17.65 25.98
C TRP A 453 -13.93 17.64 25.16
N ALA A 454 -13.05 18.64 25.36
CA ALA A 454 -11.82 18.76 24.57
C ALA A 454 -10.78 17.67 24.91
N GLY A 455 -10.84 17.05 26.09
CA GLY A 455 -9.90 16.02 26.50
C GLY A 455 -9.90 14.81 25.56
N PRO A 456 -11.04 14.11 25.43
CA PRO A 456 -11.11 12.95 24.51
C PRO A 456 -10.85 13.34 23.06
N ALA A 457 -11.30 14.54 22.64
CA ALA A 457 -11.06 15.07 21.29
C ALA A 457 -9.56 15.25 21.00
N PHE A 458 -8.80 15.83 21.95
CA PHE A 458 -7.35 15.97 21.86
C PHE A 458 -6.64 14.60 21.82
N GLY A 459 -7.11 13.65 22.63
CA GLY A 459 -6.63 12.26 22.56
C GLY A 459 -6.74 11.68 21.15
N GLY A 460 -7.90 11.85 20.48
CA GLY A 460 -8.10 11.46 19.08
C GLY A 460 -7.14 12.17 18.12
N GLY A 461 -6.86 13.45 18.34
CA GLY A 461 -5.90 14.23 17.56
C GLY A 461 -4.47 13.68 17.63
N SER A 462 -4.03 13.29 18.83
CA SER A 462 -2.73 12.63 19.03
C SER A 462 -2.64 11.29 18.27
N VAL A 463 -3.69 10.48 18.36
CA VAL A 463 -3.80 9.22 17.60
C VAL A 463 -3.72 9.48 16.10
N GLY A 464 -4.48 10.45 15.58
CA GLY A 464 -4.45 10.85 14.16
C GLY A 464 -3.06 11.24 13.67
N PHE A 465 -2.30 11.97 14.50
CA PHE A 465 -0.92 12.36 14.19
C PHE A 465 0.01 11.16 14.05
N GLY A 466 -0.08 10.18 14.94
CA GLY A 466 0.75 8.97 14.89
C GLY A 466 0.45 8.06 13.68
N PHE A 467 -0.81 8.00 13.25
CA PHE A 467 -1.29 7.02 12.26
C PHE A 467 -0.54 7.03 10.94
N ILE A 468 -0.34 8.19 10.31
CA ILE A 468 0.26 8.27 8.96
C ILE A 468 1.72 7.83 8.97
N PHE A 469 2.48 8.26 9.97
CA PHE A 469 3.89 7.85 10.07
C PHE A 469 4.02 6.34 10.26
N LEU A 470 3.20 5.76 11.13
CA LEU A 470 3.17 4.32 11.37
C LEU A 470 2.77 3.56 10.09
N TYR A 471 1.70 4.01 9.45
CA TYR A 471 1.19 3.36 8.23
C TYR A 471 2.21 3.39 7.08
N ASN A 472 2.80 4.56 6.81
CA ASN A 472 3.77 4.72 5.73
C ASN A 472 5.07 3.97 6.02
N SER A 473 5.59 4.05 7.24
CA SER A 473 6.80 3.34 7.63
C SER A 473 6.64 1.83 7.54
N ALA A 474 5.52 1.29 8.05
CA ALA A 474 5.22 -0.13 7.95
C ALA A 474 5.09 -0.62 6.50
N ASN A 475 4.39 0.15 5.65
CA ASN A 475 4.26 -0.19 4.23
C ASN A 475 5.61 -0.19 3.52
N ASN A 476 6.39 0.89 3.69
CA ASN A 476 7.68 1.01 3.03
C ASN A 476 8.67 -0.05 3.54
N TYR A 477 8.66 -0.37 4.84
CA TYR A 477 9.49 -1.43 5.38
C TYR A 477 9.15 -2.80 4.79
N LEU A 478 7.86 -3.14 4.66
CA LEU A 478 7.43 -4.38 4.00
C LEU A 478 7.83 -4.40 2.51
N VAL A 479 7.67 -3.28 1.80
CA VAL A 479 8.07 -3.17 0.39
C VAL A 479 9.57 -3.36 0.23
N ASP A 480 10.39 -2.66 1.03
CA ASP A 480 11.84 -2.73 0.92
C ASP A 480 12.40 -4.10 1.38
N SER A 481 11.71 -4.78 2.34
CA SER A 481 12.11 -6.11 2.83
C SER A 481 11.72 -7.26 1.90
N TYR A 482 10.62 -7.14 1.15
CA TYR A 482 10.06 -8.20 0.30
C TYR A 482 9.90 -7.76 -1.15
N GLN A 483 10.85 -7.04 -1.69
CA GLN A 483 10.80 -6.40 -3.02
C GLN A 483 10.01 -7.18 -4.07
N HIS A 484 10.42 -8.42 -4.37
CA HIS A 484 9.75 -9.29 -5.38
C HIS A 484 8.36 -9.80 -4.96
N GLN A 485 7.98 -9.64 -3.70
CA GLN A 485 6.73 -10.16 -3.13
C GLN A 485 5.95 -9.08 -2.35
N ALA A 486 6.32 -7.81 -2.53
CA ALA A 486 5.76 -6.68 -1.81
C ALA A 486 4.23 -6.61 -1.93
N ALA A 487 3.67 -6.84 -3.11
CA ALA A 487 2.22 -6.86 -3.31
C ALA A 487 1.53 -7.94 -2.47
N SER A 488 2.11 -9.15 -2.40
CA SER A 488 1.57 -10.23 -1.59
C SER A 488 1.67 -9.94 -0.09
N ALA A 489 2.77 -9.34 0.37
CA ALA A 489 2.93 -8.92 1.76
C ALA A 489 1.94 -7.81 2.16
N LEU A 490 1.73 -6.82 1.28
CA LEU A 490 0.73 -5.76 1.49
C LEU A 490 -0.70 -6.28 1.44
N ALA A 491 -1.00 -7.27 0.59
CA ALA A 491 -2.31 -7.93 0.53
C ALA A 491 -2.59 -8.72 1.82
N ALA A 492 -1.62 -9.48 2.32
CA ALA A 492 -1.69 -10.20 3.59
C ALA A 492 -2.00 -9.25 4.76
N LYS A 493 -1.26 -8.13 4.83
CA LYS A 493 -1.49 -7.08 5.82
C LYS A 493 -2.92 -6.50 5.71
N THR A 494 -3.37 -6.19 4.51
CA THR A 494 -4.69 -5.58 4.29
C THR A 494 -5.80 -6.54 4.66
N PHE A 495 -5.66 -7.82 4.35
CA PHE A 495 -6.60 -8.85 4.73
C PHE A 495 -6.76 -8.92 6.26
N LEU A 496 -5.71 -9.22 7.00
CA LEU A 496 -5.80 -9.43 8.44
C LEU A 496 -6.25 -8.17 9.19
N ARG A 497 -5.73 -6.98 8.83
CA ARG A 497 -6.13 -5.73 9.48
C ARG A 497 -7.62 -5.41 9.28
N SER A 498 -8.19 -5.75 8.11
CA SER A 498 -9.60 -5.49 7.83
C SER A 498 -10.50 -6.44 8.63
N PHE A 499 -10.16 -7.72 8.70
CA PHE A 499 -10.88 -8.67 9.55
C PHE A 499 -10.82 -8.30 11.03
N TRP A 500 -9.65 -7.85 11.51
CA TRP A 500 -9.51 -7.38 12.90
C TRP A 500 -10.32 -6.10 13.13
N GLY A 501 -10.27 -5.12 12.24
CA GLY A 501 -11.07 -3.90 12.33
C GLY A 501 -12.57 -4.20 12.36
N ALA A 502 -13.03 -5.13 11.53
CA ALA A 502 -14.41 -5.61 11.51
C ALA A 502 -14.81 -6.28 12.85
N ALA A 503 -13.94 -7.12 13.39
CA ALA A 503 -14.19 -7.80 14.67
C ALA A 503 -14.27 -6.83 15.85
N VAL A 504 -13.37 -5.83 15.89
CA VAL A 504 -13.35 -4.81 16.96
C VAL A 504 -14.67 -4.06 17.04
N VAL A 505 -15.27 -3.68 15.92
CA VAL A 505 -16.58 -2.99 15.88
C VAL A 505 -17.64 -3.79 16.64
N LEU A 506 -17.66 -5.11 16.49
CA LEU A 506 -18.71 -5.97 17.09
C LEU A 506 -18.61 -6.11 18.59
N PHE A 507 -17.41 -6.11 19.17
CA PHE A 507 -17.27 -6.30 20.62
C PHE A 507 -17.06 -5.00 21.41
N THR A 508 -16.90 -3.87 20.72
CA THR A 508 -16.61 -2.57 21.38
C THR A 508 -17.71 -2.19 22.36
N ASN A 509 -19.00 -2.27 22.00
CA ASN A 509 -20.10 -1.94 22.90
C ASN A 509 -20.04 -2.78 24.18
N GLN A 510 -19.97 -4.11 24.05
CA GLN A 510 -19.92 -5.01 25.20
C GLN A 510 -18.66 -4.80 26.07
N MET A 511 -17.54 -4.43 25.43
CA MET A 511 -16.31 -4.11 26.15
C MET A 511 -16.48 -2.83 27.00
N TYR A 512 -17.10 -1.79 26.43
CA TYR A 512 -17.35 -0.53 27.15
C TYR A 512 -18.40 -0.70 28.26
N GLU A 513 -19.45 -1.47 28.03
CA GLU A 513 -20.47 -1.76 29.04
C GLU A 513 -19.92 -2.53 30.24
N ARG A 514 -19.01 -3.50 29.99
CA ARG A 514 -18.46 -4.35 31.07
C ARG A 514 -17.29 -3.74 31.81
N LEU A 515 -16.40 -3.03 31.11
CA LEU A 515 -15.18 -2.48 31.72
C LEU A 515 -15.31 -1.00 32.08
N GLY A 516 -16.34 -0.31 31.56
CA GLY A 516 -16.46 1.13 31.62
C GLY A 516 -15.51 1.84 30.64
N ASP A 517 -15.80 3.11 30.33
CA ASP A 517 -15.12 3.89 29.28
C ASP A 517 -13.60 3.98 29.50
N GLN A 518 -13.18 4.12 30.74
CA GLN A 518 -11.77 4.30 31.11
C GLN A 518 -10.96 3.01 30.87
N TRP A 519 -11.44 1.89 31.43
CA TRP A 519 -10.69 0.65 31.38
C TRP A 519 -10.78 -0.03 30.02
N ALA A 520 -11.93 0.09 29.32
CA ALA A 520 -12.07 -0.39 27.95
C ALA A 520 -11.06 0.28 27.01
N SER A 521 -10.98 1.61 27.08
CA SER A 521 -10.00 2.37 26.28
C SER A 521 -8.56 2.11 26.74
N SER A 522 -8.31 2.01 28.07
CA SER A 522 -6.97 1.73 28.61
C SER A 522 -6.45 0.37 28.20
N LEU A 523 -7.31 -0.66 28.11
CA LEU A 523 -6.93 -1.97 27.61
C LEU A 523 -6.31 -1.88 26.20
N ILE A 524 -6.96 -1.16 25.30
CA ILE A 524 -6.45 -0.95 23.94
C ILE A 524 -5.16 -0.12 23.95
N ALA A 525 -5.07 0.88 24.84
CA ALA A 525 -3.85 1.67 25.01
C ALA A 525 -2.66 0.80 25.46
N PHE A 526 -2.86 -0.15 26.38
CA PHE A 526 -1.82 -1.09 26.80
C PHE A 526 -1.41 -2.05 25.68
N ILE A 527 -2.37 -2.54 24.87
CA ILE A 527 -2.06 -3.35 23.69
C ILE A 527 -1.25 -2.51 22.69
N GLY A 528 -1.65 -1.27 22.44
CA GLY A 528 -0.91 -0.34 21.58
C GLY A 528 0.51 -0.07 22.10
N LEU A 529 0.67 0.09 23.42
CA LEU A 529 1.96 0.27 24.07
C LEU A 529 2.86 -0.96 23.91
N ALA A 530 2.33 -2.16 24.09
CA ALA A 530 3.06 -3.41 23.84
C ALA A 530 3.52 -3.50 22.35
N CYS A 531 2.67 -3.09 21.43
CA CYS A 531 3.02 -3.06 20.00
C CYS A 531 4.12 -2.05 19.66
N CYS A 532 4.34 -1.00 20.49
CA CYS A 532 5.46 -0.07 20.29
C CYS A 532 6.83 -0.74 20.38
N ALA A 533 6.94 -1.92 20.97
CA ALA A 533 8.19 -2.69 20.99
C ALA A 533 8.55 -3.22 19.59
N ILE A 534 7.58 -3.44 18.69
CA ILE A 534 7.77 -4.09 17.38
C ILE A 534 8.74 -3.30 16.48
N PRO A 535 8.58 -1.96 16.25
CA PRO A 535 9.52 -1.21 15.42
C PRO A 535 10.94 -1.20 15.97
N PHE A 536 11.13 -1.15 17.30
CA PHE A 536 12.45 -1.23 17.91
C PHE A 536 13.05 -2.61 17.73
N PHE A 537 12.28 -3.68 17.93
CA PHE A 537 12.74 -5.04 17.70
C PHE A 537 13.25 -5.23 16.26
N PHE A 538 12.50 -4.78 15.26
CA PHE A 538 12.95 -4.90 13.87
C PHE A 538 14.06 -3.93 13.49
N TYR A 539 14.19 -2.79 14.15
CA TYR A 539 15.32 -1.89 13.92
C TYR A 539 16.66 -2.53 14.31
N PHE A 540 16.69 -3.27 15.43
CA PHE A 540 17.92 -3.92 15.92
C PHE A 540 18.16 -5.32 15.34
N TYR A 541 17.11 -6.08 15.08
CA TYR A 541 17.21 -7.49 14.67
C TYR A 541 16.71 -7.77 13.25
N GLY A 542 16.11 -6.80 12.57
CA GLY A 542 15.46 -6.97 11.27
C GLY A 542 16.39 -7.52 10.20
N ALA A 543 17.61 -7.01 10.09
CA ALA A 543 18.60 -7.50 9.14
C ALA A 543 18.91 -9.00 9.34
N LYS A 544 19.14 -9.44 10.60
CA LYS A 544 19.40 -10.86 10.91
C LYS A 544 18.19 -11.76 10.62
N ILE A 545 16.96 -11.23 10.78
CA ILE A 545 15.74 -11.98 10.48
C ILE A 545 15.57 -12.12 8.97
N ARG A 546 15.86 -11.07 8.19
CA ARG A 546 15.80 -11.10 6.72
C ARG A 546 16.81 -12.08 6.12
N GLU A 547 18.04 -12.14 6.64
CA GLU A 547 19.06 -13.11 6.22
C GLU A 547 18.62 -14.57 6.37
N ARG A 548 17.74 -14.85 7.35
CA ARG A 548 17.19 -16.21 7.59
C ARG A 548 15.88 -16.48 6.86
N SER A 549 15.30 -15.48 6.23
CA SER A 549 14.03 -15.59 5.51
C SER A 549 14.27 -16.15 4.11
N HIS A 550 13.34 -17.02 3.68
CA HIS A 550 13.34 -17.60 2.32
C HIS A 550 12.72 -16.64 1.28
N TYR A 551 11.99 -15.63 1.74
CA TYR A 551 11.20 -14.75 0.89
C TYR A 551 11.66 -13.29 0.93
N ALA A 552 12.46 -12.91 1.93
CA ALA A 552 12.99 -11.56 2.06
C ALA A 552 14.17 -11.34 1.10
N TYR A 553 14.28 -10.12 0.60
CA TYR A 553 15.41 -9.70 -0.24
C TYR A 553 16.68 -9.60 0.60
N SER A 554 17.68 -10.39 0.24
CA SER A 554 18.95 -10.50 0.95
C SER A 554 20.07 -9.69 0.26
N GLU A 555 21.18 -9.46 0.97
CA GLU A 555 22.39 -8.87 0.35
C GLU A 555 23.02 -9.79 -0.70
N GLU A 556 22.82 -11.11 -0.57
CA GLU A 556 23.27 -12.08 -1.58
C GLU A 556 22.51 -11.92 -2.90
N ASP A 557 21.18 -11.65 -2.83
CA ASP A 557 20.38 -11.42 -4.03
C ASP A 557 20.80 -10.12 -4.72
N ARG A 558 21.10 -9.08 -3.96
CA ARG A 558 21.69 -7.83 -4.46
C ARG A 558 23.01 -8.06 -5.19
N ASN A 559 23.90 -8.83 -4.60
CA ASN A 559 25.21 -9.12 -5.19
C ASN A 559 25.08 -9.98 -6.46
N LYS A 560 24.06 -10.86 -6.54
CA LYS A 560 23.74 -11.62 -7.76
C LYS A 560 23.21 -10.71 -8.86
N GLU A 561 22.31 -9.79 -8.54
CA GLU A 561 21.76 -8.82 -9.51
C GLU A 561 22.85 -7.88 -10.03
N GLN A 562 23.74 -7.37 -9.19
CA GLN A 562 24.88 -6.54 -9.63
C GLN A 562 25.85 -7.30 -10.55
N LYS A 563 26.06 -8.60 -10.32
CA LYS A 563 26.89 -9.44 -11.19
C LYS A 563 26.23 -9.81 -12.50
N LEU A 564 24.89 -9.80 -12.56
CA LEU A 564 24.13 -10.06 -13.78
C LEU A 564 23.90 -8.82 -14.64
N GLY A 565 24.02 -7.62 -14.06
CA GLY A 565 23.90 -6.33 -14.74
C GLY A 565 25.24 -5.69 -15.16
N ALA A 566 26.38 -6.30 -14.79
CA ALA A 566 27.71 -5.95 -15.23
C ALA A 566 28.20 -6.93 -16.32
#